data_6f5ab2cf9577ed2ec5a6b19a1f328eab
#
_entry.id   6f5ab2cf9577ed2ec5a6b19a1f328eab
#
_cell.length_a   1.000
_cell.length_b   1.000
_cell.length_c   1.000
_cell.angle_alpha   90.00
_cell.angle_beta   90.00
_cell.angle_gamma   90.00
#
_symmetry.space_group_name_H-M   'P 1'
#
loop_
_entity.id
_entity.type
_entity.pdbx_description
1 polymer ?
#
loop_
_entity_poly.entity_id
_entity_poly.type
_entity_poly.pdbx_seq_one_letter_code
_entity_poly.pdbx_strand_id
1 'polypeptide(L)'
;MRYTYVRQHDTTDCAAACLAMVCLHYKKEVTITRLRDMMGTDLKGTNLVGLQKAANELGFTTAAVRVDRENFLSDFSLPCIAQVITDQGLAHFVVVFKKTTIKDEGARRKHMLQDAETRKEEEKKGKKHKCKDYVIIGDPGTELKKISLDEFYKNFTGVLLLLNPTSEFKGGKLGSRDGKDGKDGKDGKSGKYGMMKRYIDLLLPQKKLFF
;
A
#
# COMPACT_ATOMS: atom_id res chain seq x y z
N MET A 1 -5.49 3.53 15.85
CA MET A 1 -4.44 4.11 15.01
C MET A 1 -5.12 4.98 13.96
N ARG A 2 -4.77 6.25 13.83
CA ARG A 2 -5.37 7.15 12.83
C ARG A 2 -4.52 7.04 11.57
N TYR A 3 -5.11 6.61 10.45
CA TYR A 3 -4.42 6.56 9.16
C TYR A 3 -4.18 7.97 8.64
N THR A 4 -2.99 8.22 8.09
CA THR A 4 -2.63 9.52 7.55
C THR A 4 -2.98 9.57 6.08
N TYR A 5 -3.62 10.64 5.65
CA TYR A 5 -4.03 10.85 4.27
C TYR A 5 -3.32 12.05 3.66
N VAL A 6 -2.81 11.89 2.44
CA VAL A 6 -2.20 12.95 1.63
C VAL A 6 -2.89 12.95 0.27
N ARG A 7 -3.48 14.08 -0.10
CA ARG A 7 -4.10 14.27 -1.40
C ARG A 7 -3.03 14.60 -2.44
N GLN A 8 -3.13 14.02 -3.64
CA GLN A 8 -2.29 14.43 -4.77
C GLN A 8 -2.64 15.85 -5.22
N HIS A 9 -1.66 16.59 -5.73
CA HIS A 9 -1.85 17.93 -6.25
C HIS A 9 -2.17 17.89 -7.75
N ASP A 10 -1.55 16.96 -8.47
CA ASP A 10 -1.70 16.76 -9.89
C ASP A 10 -2.01 15.29 -10.20
N THR A 11 -2.53 15.00 -11.39
CA THR A 11 -2.84 13.66 -11.87
C THR A 11 -1.63 12.73 -11.92
N THR A 12 -0.42 13.28 -12.03
CA THR A 12 0.86 12.56 -12.07
C THR A 12 1.44 12.24 -10.69
N ASP A 13 0.83 12.76 -9.61
CA ASP A 13 1.38 12.72 -8.25
C ASP A 13 0.95 11.51 -7.43
N CYS A 14 0.15 10.60 -7.97
CA CYS A 14 -0.42 9.50 -7.19
C CYS A 14 0.65 8.66 -6.46
N ALA A 15 1.77 8.33 -7.12
CA ALA A 15 2.86 7.59 -6.51
C ALA A 15 3.55 8.37 -5.39
N ALA A 16 3.82 9.68 -5.61
CA ALA A 16 4.45 10.55 -4.63
C ALA A 16 3.56 10.73 -3.39
N ALA A 17 2.26 10.95 -3.58
CA ALA A 17 1.31 11.05 -2.48
C ALA A 17 1.17 9.73 -1.71
N CYS A 18 1.18 8.57 -2.40
CA CYS A 18 1.19 7.27 -1.75
C CYS A 18 2.45 7.07 -0.89
N LEU A 19 3.63 7.37 -1.41
CA LEU A 19 4.86 7.25 -0.63
C LEU A 19 4.89 8.24 0.54
N ALA A 20 4.38 9.48 0.37
CA ALA A 20 4.21 10.43 1.45
C ALA A 20 3.32 9.88 2.58
N MET A 21 2.18 9.25 2.24
CA MET A 21 1.29 8.60 3.22
C MET A 21 2.01 7.49 3.99
N VAL A 22 2.81 6.65 3.29
CA VAL A 22 3.61 5.59 3.94
C VAL A 22 4.68 6.20 4.84
N CYS A 23 5.40 7.22 4.38
CA CYS A 23 6.39 7.93 5.20
C CYS A 23 5.77 8.51 6.47
N LEU A 24 4.63 9.18 6.36
CA LEU A 24 3.91 9.73 7.51
C LEU A 24 3.41 8.65 8.48
N HIS A 25 3.03 7.47 7.98
CA HIS A 25 2.69 6.34 8.83
C HIS A 25 3.86 5.97 9.76
N TYR A 26 5.08 6.04 9.25
CA TYR A 26 6.32 5.83 9.99
C TYR A 26 6.92 7.11 10.59
N LYS A 27 6.13 8.20 10.69
CA LYS A 27 6.50 9.49 11.30
C LYS A 27 7.65 10.21 10.61
N LYS A 28 7.75 10.07 9.29
CA LYS A 28 8.69 10.82 8.45
C LYS A 28 7.89 11.73 7.51
N GLU A 29 8.12 13.03 7.61
CA GLU A 29 7.49 14.01 6.72
C GLU A 29 8.38 14.26 5.50
N VAL A 30 7.83 14.03 4.31
CA VAL A 30 8.49 14.32 3.03
C VAL A 30 7.48 15.00 2.12
N THR A 31 7.86 16.10 1.48
CA THR A 31 6.97 16.83 0.58
C THR A 31 6.75 16.08 -0.73
N ILE A 32 5.57 16.24 -1.35
CA ILE A 32 5.27 15.64 -2.65
C ILE A 32 6.29 16.09 -3.70
N THR A 33 6.66 17.37 -3.74
CA THR A 33 7.64 17.91 -4.68
C THR A 33 8.97 17.16 -4.58
N ARG A 34 9.49 16.97 -3.36
CA ARG A 34 10.74 16.23 -3.17
C ARG A 34 10.63 14.77 -3.61
N LEU A 35 9.50 14.13 -3.33
CA LEU A 35 9.26 12.75 -3.77
C LEU A 35 9.20 12.64 -5.29
N ARG A 36 8.56 13.59 -5.97
CA ARG A 36 8.56 13.67 -7.45
C ARG A 36 9.98 13.70 -8.02
N ASP A 37 10.84 14.58 -7.46
CA ASP A 37 12.24 14.70 -7.88
C ASP A 37 12.99 13.38 -7.69
N MET A 38 12.84 12.73 -6.52
CA MET A 38 13.49 11.46 -6.21
C MET A 38 13.00 10.32 -7.13
N MET A 39 11.73 10.33 -7.51
CA MET A 39 11.11 9.32 -8.38
C MET A 39 11.40 9.54 -9.87
N GLY A 40 11.85 10.74 -10.25
CA GLY A 40 11.93 11.14 -11.64
C GLY A 40 10.55 11.20 -12.31
N THR A 41 9.55 11.76 -11.59
CA THR A 41 8.18 11.90 -12.09
C THR A 41 8.14 12.84 -13.30
N ASP A 42 7.58 12.38 -14.39
CA ASP A 42 7.39 13.14 -15.63
C ASP A 42 5.90 13.42 -15.91
N LEU A 43 5.60 13.89 -17.12
CA LEU A 43 4.23 14.18 -17.56
C LEU A 43 3.33 12.92 -17.66
N LYS A 44 3.93 11.74 -17.71
CA LYS A 44 3.21 10.45 -17.72
C LYS A 44 3.03 9.88 -16.31
N GLY A 45 3.57 10.56 -15.29
CA GLY A 45 3.55 10.13 -13.90
C GLY A 45 4.82 9.37 -13.48
N THR A 46 4.68 8.52 -12.49
CA THR A 46 5.80 7.73 -11.93
C THR A 46 5.57 6.24 -12.21
N ASN A 47 6.59 5.57 -12.71
CA ASN A 47 6.58 4.11 -12.82
C ASN A 47 6.98 3.44 -11.49
N LEU A 48 6.77 2.13 -11.40
CA LEU A 48 7.04 1.36 -10.18
C LEU A 48 8.55 1.37 -9.81
N VAL A 49 9.45 1.45 -10.79
CA VAL A 49 10.91 1.49 -10.58
C VAL A 49 11.31 2.80 -9.91
N GLY A 50 10.81 3.94 -10.39
CA GLY A 50 11.04 5.25 -9.78
C GLY A 50 10.50 5.31 -8.35
N LEU A 51 9.30 4.79 -8.12
CA LEU A 51 8.71 4.69 -6.79
C LEU A 51 9.56 3.82 -5.85
N GLN A 52 10.03 2.67 -6.31
CA GLN A 52 10.89 1.77 -5.54
C GLN A 52 12.25 2.41 -5.21
N LYS A 53 12.87 3.09 -6.20
CA LYS A 53 14.12 3.83 -6.01
C LYS A 53 13.99 4.87 -4.90
N ALA A 54 12.98 5.73 -4.99
CA ALA A 54 12.74 6.77 -3.98
C ALA A 54 12.48 6.20 -2.59
N ALA A 55 11.71 5.10 -2.50
CA ALA A 55 11.46 4.44 -1.23
C ALA A 55 12.75 3.86 -0.61
N ASN A 56 13.63 3.25 -1.42
CA ASN A 56 14.94 2.76 -0.95
C ASN A 56 15.84 3.90 -0.47
N GLU A 57 15.90 5.03 -1.20
CA GLU A 57 16.67 6.22 -0.79
C GLU A 57 16.15 6.83 0.53
N LEU A 58 14.87 6.66 0.83
CA LEU A 58 14.29 7.11 2.11
C LEU A 58 14.58 6.15 3.27
N GLY A 59 15.20 5.00 3.01
CA GLY A 59 15.58 4.02 4.02
C GLY A 59 14.56 2.90 4.19
N PHE A 60 13.71 2.63 3.19
CA PHE A 60 12.91 1.41 3.16
C PHE A 60 13.64 0.28 2.44
N THR A 61 13.45 -0.94 2.88
CA THR A 61 13.64 -2.12 2.03
C THR A 61 12.34 -2.36 1.28
N THR A 62 12.43 -2.50 -0.04
CA THR A 62 11.24 -2.65 -0.88
C THR A 62 11.25 -3.95 -1.67
N ALA A 63 10.06 -4.50 -1.90
CA ALA A 63 9.85 -5.64 -2.79
C ALA A 63 8.62 -5.37 -3.66
N ALA A 64 8.84 -5.31 -4.98
CA ALA A 64 7.76 -5.30 -5.94
C ALA A 64 7.34 -6.74 -6.24
N VAL A 65 6.08 -7.06 -5.97
CA VAL A 65 5.54 -8.42 -6.10
C VAL A 65 4.26 -8.42 -6.90
N ARG A 66 4.02 -9.50 -7.63
CA ARG A 66 2.72 -9.77 -8.23
C ARG A 66 2.02 -10.82 -7.40
N VAL A 67 0.80 -10.54 -6.97
CA VAL A 67 0.00 -11.43 -6.15
C VAL A 67 -1.37 -11.66 -6.80
N ASP A 68 -1.85 -12.88 -6.70
CA ASP A 68 -3.23 -13.22 -6.97
C ASP A 68 -4.11 -12.93 -5.74
N ARG A 69 -5.40 -13.26 -5.87
CA ARG A 69 -6.38 -13.05 -4.80
C ARG A 69 -6.05 -13.82 -3.53
N GLU A 70 -5.55 -15.05 -3.65
CA GLU A 70 -5.23 -15.91 -2.51
C GLU A 70 -3.99 -15.40 -1.77
N ASN A 71 -2.93 -15.08 -2.52
CA ASN A 71 -1.70 -14.52 -1.96
C ASN A 71 -1.89 -13.12 -1.37
N PHE A 72 -2.83 -12.31 -1.90
CA PHE A 72 -3.17 -11.03 -1.27
C PHE A 72 -3.75 -11.22 0.13
N LEU A 73 -4.39 -12.36 0.41
CA LEU A 73 -4.97 -12.65 1.72
C LEU A 73 -3.94 -13.15 2.74
N SER A 74 -2.78 -13.62 2.29
CA SER A 74 -1.68 -14.04 3.17
C SER A 74 -1.11 -12.85 3.96
N ASP A 75 -0.36 -13.13 5.01
CA ASP A 75 0.22 -12.08 5.86
C ASP A 75 1.43 -11.43 5.17
N PHE A 76 1.38 -10.12 4.96
CA PHE A 76 2.48 -9.30 4.48
C PHE A 76 2.49 -7.94 5.19
N SER A 77 3.57 -7.18 5.01
CA SER A 77 3.76 -5.89 5.68
C SER A 77 2.78 -4.84 5.18
N LEU A 78 2.15 -4.14 6.11
CA LEU A 78 1.28 -2.99 5.87
C LEU A 78 1.85 -1.77 6.63
N PRO A 79 1.71 -0.56 6.08
CA PRO A 79 1.08 -0.24 4.80
C PRO A 79 1.93 -0.68 3.60
N CYS A 80 1.26 -1.02 2.50
CA CYS A 80 1.88 -1.26 1.20
C CYS A 80 1.23 -0.40 0.12
N ILE A 81 1.88 -0.25 -1.04
CA ILE A 81 1.33 0.48 -2.18
C ILE A 81 0.84 -0.53 -3.21
N ALA A 82 -0.40 -0.40 -3.64
CA ALA A 82 -1.03 -1.23 -4.64
C ALA A 82 -1.25 -0.46 -5.94
N GLN A 83 -1.04 -1.11 -7.08
CA GLN A 83 -1.42 -0.57 -8.37
C GLN A 83 -2.84 -1.00 -8.71
N VAL A 84 -3.65 -0.03 -9.11
CA VAL A 84 -5.03 -0.23 -9.55
C VAL A 84 -5.23 0.40 -10.93
N ILE A 85 -6.29 0.01 -11.63
CA ILE A 85 -6.74 0.67 -12.84
C ILE A 85 -7.99 1.48 -12.50
N THR A 86 -7.99 2.77 -12.85
CA THR A 86 -9.16 3.62 -12.66
C THR A 86 -10.27 3.25 -13.64
N ASP A 87 -11.49 3.73 -13.40
CA ASP A 87 -12.62 3.54 -14.31
C ASP A 87 -12.36 4.10 -15.73
N GLN A 88 -11.39 5.02 -15.85
CA GLN A 88 -10.91 5.56 -17.13
C GLN A 88 -9.82 4.71 -17.79
N GLY A 89 -9.46 3.57 -17.22
CA GLY A 89 -8.41 2.68 -17.74
C GLY A 89 -6.98 3.13 -17.46
N LEU A 90 -6.79 4.13 -16.59
CA LEU A 90 -5.46 4.65 -16.25
C LEU A 90 -4.85 3.91 -15.06
N ALA A 91 -3.55 3.65 -15.14
CA ALA A 91 -2.81 3.10 -14.01
C ALA A 91 -2.73 4.13 -12.87
N HIS A 92 -3.04 3.69 -11.66
CA HIS A 92 -3.08 4.52 -10.46
C HIS A 92 -2.50 3.78 -9.27
N PHE A 93 -1.95 4.50 -8.30
CA PHE A 93 -1.44 3.93 -7.06
C PHE A 93 -2.31 4.33 -5.87
N VAL A 94 -2.52 3.37 -4.98
CA VAL A 94 -3.24 3.56 -3.71
C VAL A 94 -2.46 2.91 -2.57
N VAL A 95 -2.62 3.41 -1.36
CA VAL A 95 -2.01 2.79 -0.16
C VAL A 95 -3.00 1.85 0.48
N VAL A 96 -2.62 0.61 0.73
CA VAL A 96 -3.37 -0.34 1.55
C VAL A 96 -2.86 -0.25 2.98
N PHE A 97 -3.66 0.31 3.88
CA PHE A 97 -3.32 0.47 5.29
C PHE A 97 -3.71 -0.72 6.15
N LYS A 98 -4.81 -1.36 5.80
CA LYS A 98 -5.34 -2.50 6.54
C LYS A 98 -6.13 -3.40 5.61
N LYS A 99 -6.01 -4.69 5.84
CA LYS A 99 -6.92 -5.71 5.32
C LYS A 99 -7.50 -6.50 6.47
N THR A 100 -8.74 -6.91 6.33
CA THR A 100 -9.42 -7.81 7.27
C THR A 100 -10.04 -8.92 6.48
N THR A 101 -9.71 -10.14 6.85
CA THR A 101 -10.16 -11.36 6.17
C THR A 101 -10.56 -12.40 7.21
N ILE A 102 -11.47 -13.26 6.84
CA ILE A 102 -11.80 -14.44 7.64
C ILE A 102 -10.64 -15.44 7.46
N LYS A 103 -9.98 -15.80 8.56
CA LYS A 103 -8.77 -16.65 8.53
C LYS A 103 -9.05 -18.11 8.15
N ASP A 104 -10.26 -18.59 8.39
CA ASP A 104 -10.67 -19.95 8.08
C ASP A 104 -11.28 -20.02 6.69
N GLU A 105 -10.66 -20.78 5.79
CA GLU A 105 -11.09 -20.93 4.40
C GLU A 105 -12.48 -21.58 4.27
N GLY A 106 -12.80 -22.53 5.13
CA GLY A 106 -14.14 -23.13 5.19
C GLY A 106 -15.21 -22.14 5.65
N ALA A 107 -14.92 -21.39 6.72
CA ALA A 107 -15.79 -20.32 7.20
C ALA A 107 -15.94 -19.21 6.17
N ARG A 108 -14.86 -18.91 5.43
CA ARG A 108 -14.85 -17.92 4.36
C ARG A 108 -15.73 -18.31 3.19
N ARG A 109 -15.61 -19.56 2.71
CA ARG A 109 -16.45 -20.07 1.62
C ARG A 109 -17.94 -20.05 1.99
N LYS A 110 -18.25 -20.50 3.21
CA LYS A 110 -19.63 -20.45 3.77
C LYS A 110 -20.14 -19.01 3.86
N HIS A 111 -19.28 -18.08 4.30
CA HIS A 111 -19.61 -16.67 4.43
C HIS A 111 -19.84 -16.00 3.06
N MET A 112 -19.03 -16.31 2.04
CA MET A 112 -19.21 -15.79 0.68
C MET A 112 -20.54 -16.24 0.07
N LEU A 113 -20.95 -17.49 0.28
CA LEU A 113 -22.23 -18.00 -0.20
C LEU A 113 -23.40 -17.32 0.55
N GLN A 114 -23.28 -17.19 1.85
CA GLN A 114 -24.29 -16.54 2.70
C GLN A 114 -24.38 -15.03 2.42
N ASP A 115 -23.24 -14.36 2.16
CA ASP A 115 -23.22 -12.95 1.77
C ASP A 115 -23.89 -12.70 0.43
N ALA A 116 -23.77 -13.62 -0.54
CA ALA A 116 -24.42 -13.49 -1.83
C ALA A 116 -25.96 -13.56 -1.73
N GLU A 117 -26.46 -14.41 -0.86
CA GLU A 117 -27.91 -14.54 -0.57
C GLU A 117 -28.41 -13.33 0.23
N THR A 118 -27.68 -12.97 1.28
CA THR A 118 -28.03 -11.84 2.17
C THR A 118 -27.98 -10.50 1.43
N ARG A 119 -27.02 -10.31 0.50
CA ARG A 119 -26.98 -9.11 -0.36
C ARG A 119 -28.26 -8.94 -1.17
N LYS A 120 -28.74 -10.03 -1.79
CA LYS A 120 -29.99 -9.97 -2.59
C LYS A 120 -31.21 -9.63 -1.74
N GLU A 121 -31.24 -10.08 -0.48
CA GLU A 121 -32.31 -9.76 0.45
C GLU A 121 -32.22 -8.36 1.04
N GLU A 122 -30.99 -7.89 1.35
CA GLU A 122 -30.74 -6.57 1.90
C GLU A 122 -30.92 -5.46 0.86
N GLU A 123 -30.52 -5.71 -0.41
CA GLU A 123 -30.81 -4.82 -1.54
C GLU A 123 -32.33 -4.64 -1.75
N LYS A 124 -33.11 -5.73 -1.64
CA LYS A 124 -34.58 -5.67 -1.68
C LYS A 124 -35.18 -4.86 -0.52
N LYS A 125 -34.48 -4.80 0.62
CA LYS A 125 -34.92 -4.09 1.85
C LYS A 125 -34.27 -2.70 2.01
N GLY A 126 -33.46 -2.25 1.03
CA GLY A 126 -32.74 -0.96 1.09
C GLY A 126 -31.67 -0.88 2.20
N LYS A 127 -31.21 -2.03 2.74
CA LYS A 127 -30.19 -2.08 3.80
C LYS A 127 -28.80 -2.24 3.19
N LYS A 128 -27.81 -1.46 3.68
CA LYS A 128 -26.40 -1.64 3.32
C LYS A 128 -25.85 -2.94 3.89
N HIS A 129 -25.40 -3.84 3.01
CA HIS A 129 -24.74 -5.09 3.42
C HIS A 129 -23.42 -4.80 4.16
N LYS A 130 -23.20 -5.41 5.32
CA LYS A 130 -21.99 -5.25 6.13
C LYS A 130 -20.98 -6.36 5.80
N CYS A 131 -20.17 -6.14 4.76
CA CYS A 131 -19.11 -7.08 4.41
C CYS A 131 -18.08 -7.21 5.54
N LYS A 132 -17.70 -8.46 5.87
CA LYS A 132 -16.69 -8.76 6.90
C LYS A 132 -15.27 -8.67 6.33
N ASP A 133 -15.09 -8.99 5.05
CA ASP A 133 -13.83 -8.87 4.35
C ASP A 133 -13.72 -7.49 3.73
N TYR A 134 -12.75 -6.71 4.19
CA TYR A 134 -12.56 -5.34 3.72
C TYR A 134 -11.09 -4.92 3.72
N VAL A 135 -10.80 -3.91 2.95
CA VAL A 135 -9.55 -3.17 2.97
C VAL A 135 -9.80 -1.69 3.34
N ILE A 136 -8.82 -1.09 4.00
CA ILE A 136 -8.76 0.36 4.19
C ILE A 136 -7.67 0.87 3.26
N ILE A 137 -8.07 1.67 2.29
CA ILE A 137 -7.18 2.25 1.29
C ILE A 137 -7.11 3.76 1.45
N GLY A 138 -5.92 4.32 1.19
CA GLY A 138 -5.71 5.75 0.96
C GLY A 138 -5.56 5.97 -0.53
N ASP A 139 -6.58 6.51 -1.16
CA ASP A 139 -6.56 6.85 -2.57
C ASP A 139 -6.23 8.34 -2.71
N PRO A 140 -5.03 8.71 -3.20
CA PRO A 140 -4.58 10.10 -3.22
C PRO A 140 -5.43 11.00 -4.12
N GLY A 141 -6.15 10.44 -5.08
CA GLY A 141 -7.05 11.18 -5.96
C GLY A 141 -8.40 11.51 -5.32
N THR A 142 -8.81 10.75 -4.29
CA THR A 142 -10.14 10.89 -3.69
C THR A 142 -10.06 11.05 -2.17
N GLU A 143 -9.95 9.97 -1.42
CA GLU A 143 -10.00 9.99 0.05
C GLU A 143 -9.51 8.68 0.69
N LEU A 144 -9.53 8.66 2.02
CA LEU A 144 -9.36 7.43 2.78
C LEU A 144 -10.67 6.64 2.79
N LYS A 145 -10.68 5.44 2.22
CA LYS A 145 -11.89 4.62 2.04
C LYS A 145 -11.78 3.27 2.72
N LYS A 146 -12.91 2.80 3.21
CA LYS A 146 -13.12 1.40 3.58
C LYS A 146 -13.98 0.75 2.52
N ILE A 147 -13.44 -0.18 1.76
CA ILE A 147 -14.13 -0.88 0.67
C ILE A 147 -14.11 -2.39 0.89
N SER A 148 -15.02 -3.11 0.26
CA SER A 148 -15.00 -4.57 0.28
C SER A 148 -13.82 -5.11 -0.50
N LEU A 149 -13.35 -6.32 -0.17
CA LEU A 149 -12.30 -6.96 -0.95
C LEU A 149 -12.72 -7.16 -2.41
N ASP A 150 -13.98 -7.52 -2.67
CA ASP A 150 -14.46 -7.72 -4.04
C ASP A 150 -14.44 -6.42 -4.85
N GLU A 151 -14.77 -5.29 -4.23
CA GLU A 151 -14.67 -3.98 -4.86
C GLU A 151 -13.21 -3.61 -5.16
N PHE A 152 -12.31 -3.86 -4.21
CA PHE A 152 -10.87 -3.65 -4.41
C PHE A 152 -10.33 -4.47 -5.58
N TYR A 153 -10.70 -5.76 -5.67
CA TYR A 153 -10.21 -6.65 -6.72
C TYR A 153 -10.70 -6.31 -8.13
N LYS A 154 -11.79 -5.58 -8.29
CA LYS A 154 -12.25 -5.15 -9.62
C LYS A 154 -11.21 -4.32 -10.34
N ASN A 155 -10.50 -3.49 -9.59
CA ASN A 155 -9.55 -2.50 -10.12
C ASN A 155 -8.08 -2.87 -9.83
N PHE A 156 -7.83 -3.88 -8.99
CA PHE A 156 -6.49 -4.27 -8.58
C PHE A 156 -5.77 -5.04 -9.68
N THR A 157 -4.56 -4.60 -10.05
CA THR A 157 -3.75 -5.23 -11.13
C THR A 157 -2.97 -6.47 -10.68
N GLY A 158 -2.98 -6.77 -9.40
CA GLY A 158 -2.13 -7.79 -8.78
C GLY A 158 -0.74 -7.28 -8.36
N VAL A 159 -0.39 -6.03 -8.64
CA VAL A 159 0.94 -5.48 -8.33
C VAL A 159 0.94 -4.77 -6.98
N LEU A 160 1.85 -5.17 -6.10
CA LEU A 160 2.10 -4.53 -4.81
C LEU A 160 3.56 -4.11 -4.69
N LEU A 161 3.79 -2.96 -4.08
CA LEU A 161 5.08 -2.58 -3.53
C LEU A 161 5.00 -2.71 -2.01
N LEU A 162 5.73 -3.68 -1.47
CA LEU A 162 5.90 -3.88 -0.04
C LEU A 162 7.03 -2.99 0.45
N LEU A 163 6.84 -2.34 1.61
CA LEU A 163 7.81 -1.42 2.18
C LEU A 163 8.03 -1.77 3.65
N ASN A 164 9.30 -1.92 4.02
CA ASN A 164 9.69 -2.10 5.42
C ASN A 164 10.76 -1.10 5.78
N PRO A 165 10.60 -0.31 6.85
CA PRO A 165 11.64 0.60 7.29
C PRO A 165 12.88 -0.19 7.75
N THR A 166 14.06 0.24 7.33
CA THR A 166 15.34 -0.29 7.78
C THR A 166 15.81 0.43 9.05
N SER A 167 16.91 0.00 9.63
CA SER A 167 17.57 0.71 10.74
C SER A 167 18.06 2.12 10.34
N GLU A 168 18.26 2.37 9.04
CA GLU A 168 18.65 3.66 8.49
C GLU A 168 17.46 4.62 8.30
N PHE A 169 16.23 4.12 8.39
CA PHE A 169 15.04 4.92 8.28
C PHE A 169 14.91 5.83 9.51
N LYS A 170 15.26 7.10 9.35
CA LYS A 170 15.12 8.11 10.41
C LYS A 170 13.79 8.84 10.25
N GLY A 171 12.96 8.81 11.29
CA GLY A 171 11.77 9.67 11.36
C GLY A 171 12.16 11.14 11.47
N GLY A 172 11.23 12.06 11.20
CA GLY A 172 11.43 13.51 11.28
C GLY A 172 11.10 14.21 9.97
N LYS A 173 11.23 15.54 9.97
CA LYS A 173 11.05 16.35 8.75
C LYS A 173 12.29 16.28 7.89
N LEU A 174 12.14 15.82 6.67
CA LEU A 174 13.16 15.97 5.64
C LEU A 174 12.97 17.37 5.03
N GLY A 175 13.58 18.38 5.69
CA GLY A 175 13.50 19.78 5.28
C GLY A 175 14.17 20.05 3.93
N SER A 176 13.73 21.11 3.28
CA SER A 176 14.46 21.80 2.22
C SER A 176 15.94 21.92 2.57
N ARG A 177 16.80 21.81 1.55
CA ARG A 177 18.24 22.01 1.69
C ARG A 177 18.51 23.33 2.38
N ASP A 178 18.81 23.29 3.67
CA ASP A 178 19.63 24.28 4.35
C ASP A 178 20.09 23.71 5.70
N GLY A 179 21.37 23.56 5.79
CA GLY A 179 22.35 23.56 6.83
C GLY A 179 22.02 23.12 8.26
N LYS A 180 22.89 22.23 8.72
CA LYS A 180 23.40 22.02 10.07
C LYS A 180 22.79 20.97 10.98
N ASP A 181 23.70 20.10 11.32
CA ASP A 181 23.82 19.09 12.38
C ASP A 181 23.06 19.33 13.67
N GLY A 182 22.56 18.24 14.25
CA GLY A 182 22.05 18.20 15.63
C GLY A 182 21.61 16.81 16.12
N LYS A 183 22.53 16.06 16.64
CA LYS A 183 22.55 15.08 17.76
C LYS A 183 21.30 14.30 18.18
N ASP A 184 21.50 12.98 18.16
CA ASP A 184 21.16 11.93 19.15
C ASP A 184 19.75 11.77 19.70
N GLY A 185 19.19 10.57 19.47
CA GLY A 185 18.10 9.98 20.24
C GLY A 185 18.02 8.46 20.03
N LYS A 186 18.41 7.73 21.07
CA LYS A 186 18.53 6.27 21.17
C LYS A 186 17.20 5.54 21.15
N ASP A 187 17.29 4.29 20.71
CA ASP A 187 16.57 3.07 21.09
C ASP A 187 15.13 2.84 20.64
N GLY A 188 14.96 1.75 19.90
CA GLY A 188 13.66 1.14 19.64
C GLY A 188 13.68 -0.18 18.87
N LYS A 189 14.08 -1.22 19.51
CA LYS A 189 13.78 -2.68 19.31
C LYS A 189 13.44 -3.20 17.91
N SER A 190 14.40 -3.92 17.39
CA SER A 190 14.35 -5.04 16.44
C SER A 190 13.18 -6.01 16.74
N GLY A 191 12.37 -6.35 15.73
CA GLY A 191 11.33 -7.35 15.92
C GLY A 191 10.49 -7.78 14.72
N LYS A 192 10.90 -7.58 13.47
CA LYS A 192 10.13 -8.10 12.31
C LYS A 192 10.94 -8.57 11.09
N TYR A 193 12.25 -8.75 11.23
CA TYR A 193 13.10 -9.22 10.14
C TYR A 193 12.86 -10.69 9.70
N GLY A 194 12.26 -11.50 10.57
CA GLY A 194 12.03 -12.92 10.28
C GLY A 194 10.94 -13.22 9.25
N MET A 195 9.98 -12.28 9.07
CA MET A 195 8.80 -12.53 8.23
C MET A 195 9.07 -12.29 6.74
N MET A 196 9.93 -11.30 6.43
CA MET A 196 10.23 -10.94 5.05
C MET A 196 11.15 -11.99 4.36
N LYS A 197 12.03 -12.64 5.11
CA LYS A 197 12.89 -13.71 4.58
C LYS A 197 12.05 -14.92 4.11
N ARG A 198 11.01 -15.29 4.86
CA ARG A 198 10.05 -16.33 4.46
C ARG A 198 9.28 -15.98 3.19
N TYR A 199 8.95 -14.69 3.01
CA TYR A 199 8.22 -14.22 1.84
C TYR A 199 9.09 -14.20 0.58
N ILE A 200 10.34 -13.76 0.70
CA ILE A 200 11.32 -13.78 -0.38
C ILE A 200 11.62 -15.21 -0.80
N ASP A 201 11.74 -16.13 0.15
CA ASP A 201 11.99 -17.55 -0.13
C ASP A 201 10.80 -18.25 -0.80
N LEU A 202 9.57 -17.83 -0.51
CA LEU A 202 8.35 -18.34 -1.16
C LEU A 202 8.18 -17.83 -2.60
N LEU A 203 8.74 -16.65 -2.92
CA LEU A 203 8.64 -16.00 -4.22
C LEU A 203 9.85 -16.28 -5.12
N LEU A 204 10.92 -16.90 -4.59
CA LEU A 204 12.14 -17.25 -5.34
C LEU A 204 11.91 -18.15 -6.58
N PRO A 205 10.91 -19.06 -6.64
CA PRO A 205 10.65 -19.84 -7.85
C PRO A 205 10.20 -19.00 -9.05
N GLN A 206 9.70 -17.79 -8.83
CA GLN A 206 9.16 -16.93 -9.87
C GLN A 206 10.17 -15.94 -10.49
N LYS A 207 11.42 -15.91 -9.99
CA LYS A 207 12.48 -15.05 -10.55
C LYS A 207 12.92 -15.37 -11.99
N LYS A 208 12.45 -16.49 -12.58
CA LYS A 208 12.78 -16.88 -13.95
C LYS A 208 11.90 -16.24 -15.04
N LEU A 209 10.97 -15.35 -14.70
CA LEU A 209 9.99 -14.80 -15.65
C LEU A 209 10.12 -13.29 -15.93
N PHE A 210 11.24 -12.64 -15.51
CA PHE A 210 11.47 -11.22 -15.82
C PHE A 210 12.89 -11.00 -16.34
N PHE A 211 13.10 -11.41 -17.60
CA PHE A 211 14.03 -10.81 -18.54
C PHE A 211 13.33 -10.63 -19.87
#